data_94f0d0cbd258ac9ee07389b886c023b1
#
_entry.id   94f0d0cbd258ac9ee07389b886c023b1
#
_cell.length_a   1.000
_cell.length_b   1.000
_cell.length_c   1.000
_cell.angle_alpha   90.00
_cell.angle_beta   90.00
_cell.angle_gamma   90.00
#
_symmetry.space_group_name_H-M   'P 1'
#
loop_
_entity.id
_entity.type
_entity.pdbx_description
1 polymer ?
#
loop_
_entity_poly.entity_id
_entity_poly.type
_entity_poly.pdbx_seq_one_letter_code
_entity_poly.pdbx_strand_id
1 'polypeptide(L)'
;MKEKLMIIGASGHGKVVVDIAIKMNIWKHIFFLDDDVSITTCMGYRVVGKTVDAVNYIDEADIFVAVGNNAIRENIHKALGSAGAKLPVLIHPAAIIGSEVEIGVGSVIMAGVVINSATRIGRGCIINTAATVDHDNRIADYVHVSPGAHLAGMVEIGEKSWIGIGSVVSNNLTVTVNCKIGAGAVVVKDITESGTYVGVPARSIR
;
A
#
# COMPACT_ATOMS: atom_id res chain seq x y z
N MET A 1 14.38 8.44 13.58
CA MET A 1 14.41 7.55 12.41
C MET A 1 15.77 6.91 12.36
N LYS A 2 15.86 5.69 11.92
CA LYS A 2 17.13 4.98 11.78
C LYS A 2 17.80 5.38 10.46
N GLU A 3 19.13 5.26 10.39
CA GLU A 3 19.87 5.63 9.17
C GLU A 3 19.72 4.60 8.04
N LYS A 4 19.23 3.40 8.36
CA LYS A 4 19.07 2.29 7.41
C LYS A 4 17.59 1.99 7.13
N LEU A 5 17.29 1.64 5.89
CA LEU A 5 16.01 1.08 5.46
C LEU A 5 16.23 -0.32 4.87
N MET A 6 15.50 -1.29 5.38
CA MET A 6 15.39 -2.62 4.78
C MET A 6 14.05 -2.72 4.05
N ILE A 7 14.08 -3.06 2.76
CA ILE A 7 12.88 -3.24 1.93
C ILE A 7 12.71 -4.73 1.67
N ILE A 8 11.58 -5.29 2.09
CA ILE A 8 11.23 -6.69 1.81
C ILE A 8 10.48 -6.76 0.48
N GLY A 9 11.03 -7.48 -0.49
CA GLY A 9 10.53 -7.60 -1.85
C GLY A 9 11.31 -6.76 -2.86
N ALA A 10 12.13 -7.40 -3.68
CA ALA A 10 13.01 -6.79 -4.68
C ALA A 10 12.46 -6.87 -6.12
N SER A 11 11.14 -7.03 -6.26
CA SER A 11 10.44 -7.13 -7.56
C SER A 11 9.90 -5.75 -8.03
N GLY A 12 8.95 -5.75 -8.95
CA GLY A 12 8.38 -4.51 -9.54
C GLY A 12 7.91 -3.49 -8.51
N HIS A 13 7.19 -3.91 -7.45
CA HIS A 13 6.74 -3.01 -6.39
C HIS A 13 7.92 -2.47 -5.57
N GLY A 14 8.91 -3.32 -5.27
CA GLY A 14 10.14 -2.91 -4.58
C GLY A 14 10.92 -1.82 -5.32
N LYS A 15 10.94 -1.86 -6.67
CA LYS A 15 11.57 -0.81 -7.49
C LYS A 15 10.89 0.55 -7.30
N VAL A 16 9.56 0.58 -7.23
CA VAL A 16 8.82 1.83 -6.99
C VAL A 16 9.04 2.32 -5.55
N VAL A 17 9.03 1.40 -4.59
CA VAL A 17 9.24 1.73 -3.17
C VAL A 17 10.62 2.32 -2.93
N VAL A 18 11.70 1.74 -3.50
CA VAL A 18 13.04 2.29 -3.32
C VAL A 18 13.18 3.67 -3.97
N ASP A 19 12.56 3.91 -5.12
CA ASP A 19 12.55 5.22 -5.76
C ASP A 19 11.89 6.28 -4.87
N ILE A 20 10.78 5.93 -4.19
CA ILE A 20 10.15 6.79 -3.18
C ILE A 20 11.10 7.05 -2.02
N ALA A 21 11.72 6.02 -1.46
CA ALA A 21 12.63 6.14 -0.32
C ALA A 21 13.82 7.06 -0.63
N ILE A 22 14.38 6.95 -1.84
CA ILE A 22 15.44 7.86 -2.32
C ILE A 22 14.95 9.31 -2.35
N LYS A 23 13.76 9.55 -2.91
CA LYS A 23 13.19 10.90 -3.02
C LYS A 23 12.78 11.50 -1.68
N MET A 24 12.41 10.67 -0.70
CA MET A 24 12.20 11.12 0.67
C MET A 24 13.49 11.58 1.35
N ASN A 25 14.64 11.06 0.93
CA ASN A 25 15.97 11.43 1.42
C ASN A 25 16.12 11.34 2.94
N ILE A 26 15.55 10.31 3.55
CA ILE A 26 15.54 10.10 5.01
C ILE A 26 16.62 9.11 5.44
N TRP A 27 16.85 8.06 4.64
CA TRP A 27 17.78 6.99 4.94
C TRP A 27 19.08 7.15 4.16
N LYS A 28 20.20 6.97 4.85
CA LYS A 28 21.54 6.98 4.22
C LYS A 28 21.86 5.68 3.49
N HIS A 29 21.33 4.57 4.00
CA HIS A 29 21.61 3.23 3.49
C HIS A 29 20.30 2.49 3.25
N ILE A 30 20.16 1.90 2.06
CA ILE A 30 18.99 1.11 1.67
C ILE A 30 19.47 -0.28 1.24
N PHE A 31 18.80 -1.33 1.71
CA PHE A 31 19.06 -2.72 1.36
C PHE A 31 17.73 -3.42 1.08
N PHE A 32 17.80 -4.53 0.35
CA PHE A 32 16.67 -5.39 0.09
C PHE A 32 16.81 -6.73 0.80
N LEU A 33 15.66 -7.34 1.09
CA LEU A 33 15.47 -8.73 1.45
C LEU A 33 14.49 -9.35 0.45
N ASP A 34 14.82 -10.53 -0.09
CA ASP A 34 13.93 -11.24 -1.01
C ASP A 34 14.14 -12.76 -0.87
N ASP A 35 13.06 -13.53 -1.00
CA ASP A 35 13.12 -14.99 -0.89
C ASP A 35 13.61 -15.65 -2.20
N ASP A 36 13.58 -14.91 -3.32
CA ASP A 36 14.22 -15.33 -4.57
C ASP A 36 15.73 -15.08 -4.51
N VAL A 37 16.47 -16.15 -4.22
CA VAL A 37 17.94 -16.11 -4.09
C VAL A 37 18.67 -15.77 -5.40
N SER A 38 18.00 -15.78 -6.54
CA SER A 38 18.57 -15.38 -7.82
C SER A 38 18.69 -13.85 -7.96
N ILE A 39 17.92 -13.10 -7.18
CA ILE A 39 17.94 -11.64 -7.17
C ILE A 39 19.00 -11.16 -6.17
N THR A 40 20.12 -10.68 -6.67
CA THR A 40 21.23 -10.17 -5.83
C THR A 40 21.23 -8.66 -5.68
N THR A 41 20.55 -7.96 -6.59
CA THR A 41 20.41 -6.49 -6.57
C THR A 41 19.06 -6.05 -7.11
N CYS A 42 18.56 -4.89 -6.63
CA CYS A 42 17.38 -4.21 -7.16
C CYS A 42 17.68 -2.71 -7.26
N MET A 43 17.54 -2.11 -8.45
CA MET A 43 17.84 -0.68 -8.70
C MET A 43 19.23 -0.24 -8.19
N GLY A 44 20.22 -1.13 -8.26
CA GLY A 44 21.58 -0.87 -7.77
C GLY A 44 21.80 -1.11 -6.27
N TYR A 45 20.76 -1.40 -5.51
CA TYR A 45 20.81 -1.74 -4.09
C TYR A 45 20.95 -3.26 -3.88
N ARG A 46 21.73 -3.66 -2.88
CA ARG A 46 22.00 -5.07 -2.60
C ARG A 46 20.82 -5.76 -1.96
N VAL A 47 20.55 -7.00 -2.37
CA VAL A 47 19.74 -7.96 -1.63
C VAL A 47 20.67 -8.68 -0.66
N VAL A 48 20.44 -8.56 0.64
CA VAL A 48 21.37 -9.01 1.68
C VAL A 48 20.86 -10.22 2.48
N GLY A 49 19.69 -10.75 2.13
CA GLY A 49 19.12 -11.92 2.79
C GLY A 49 17.67 -12.17 2.36
N LYS A 50 17.01 -13.04 3.08
CA LYS A 50 15.60 -13.46 2.86
C LYS A 50 14.65 -12.65 3.74
N THR A 51 13.36 -12.74 3.46
CA THR A 51 12.29 -12.12 4.27
C THR A 51 12.41 -12.47 5.76
N VAL A 52 12.71 -13.72 6.08
CA VAL A 52 12.86 -14.19 7.47
C VAL A 52 14.02 -13.50 8.22
N ASP A 53 15.03 -13.05 7.52
CA ASP A 53 16.21 -12.40 8.12
C ASP A 53 15.90 -10.97 8.60
N ALA A 54 14.73 -10.41 8.25
CA ALA A 54 14.34 -9.05 8.63
C ALA A 54 14.38 -8.81 10.14
N VAL A 55 14.08 -9.83 10.94
CA VAL A 55 14.11 -9.75 12.41
C VAL A 55 15.51 -9.42 12.97
N ASN A 56 16.57 -9.75 12.25
CA ASN A 56 17.93 -9.47 12.65
C ASN A 56 18.32 -7.98 12.51
N TYR A 57 17.49 -7.20 11.83
CA TYR A 57 17.74 -5.79 11.55
C TYR A 57 16.82 -4.83 12.31
N ILE A 58 15.89 -5.32 13.14
CA ILE A 58 14.88 -4.50 13.80
C ILE A 58 15.47 -3.41 14.69
N ASP A 59 16.64 -3.62 15.26
CA ASP A 59 17.32 -2.62 16.10
C ASP A 59 18.10 -1.58 15.28
N GLU A 60 18.50 -1.92 14.06
CA GLU A 60 19.39 -1.10 13.23
C GLU A 60 18.67 -0.36 12.10
N ALA A 61 17.56 -0.90 11.59
CA ALA A 61 16.88 -0.40 10.40
C ALA A 61 15.39 -0.17 10.62
N ASP A 62 14.83 0.81 9.91
CA ASP A 62 13.41 0.83 9.61
C ASP A 62 13.13 -0.25 8.56
N ILE A 63 11.97 -0.95 8.64
CA ILE A 63 11.66 -2.05 7.73
C ILE A 63 10.38 -1.73 6.96
N PHE A 64 10.42 -1.83 5.63
CA PHE A 64 9.26 -1.63 4.77
C PHE A 64 8.95 -2.89 3.96
N VAL A 65 7.65 -3.28 3.90
CA VAL A 65 7.19 -4.48 3.18
C VAL A 65 6.66 -4.09 1.80
N ALA A 66 7.47 -4.29 0.76
CA ALA A 66 7.15 -3.98 -0.63
C ALA A 66 6.52 -5.19 -1.36
N VAL A 67 5.49 -5.78 -0.77
CA VAL A 67 4.77 -6.95 -1.30
C VAL A 67 3.35 -6.54 -1.72
N GLY A 68 3.03 -6.70 -3.01
CA GLY A 68 1.74 -6.30 -3.58
C GLY A 68 0.55 -7.15 -3.12
N ASN A 69 0.76 -8.44 -2.81
CA ASN A 69 -0.30 -9.31 -2.30
C ASN A 69 -0.71 -8.90 -0.88
N ASN A 70 -1.98 -8.54 -0.69
CA ASN A 70 -2.50 -7.99 0.55
C ASN A 70 -2.37 -8.96 1.73
N ALA A 71 -2.65 -10.25 1.54
CA ALA A 71 -2.59 -11.26 2.61
C ALA A 71 -1.13 -11.58 3.01
N ILE A 72 -0.22 -11.69 2.03
CA ILE A 72 1.21 -11.91 2.31
C ILE A 72 1.79 -10.69 3.04
N ARG A 73 1.46 -9.48 2.57
CA ARG A 73 1.89 -8.23 3.20
C ARG A 73 1.40 -8.13 4.66
N GLU A 74 0.13 -8.48 4.91
CA GLU A 74 -0.44 -8.54 6.27
C GLU A 74 0.35 -9.49 7.18
N ASN A 75 0.63 -10.72 6.72
CA ASN A 75 1.32 -11.72 7.53
C ASN A 75 2.74 -11.27 7.89
N ILE A 76 3.48 -10.69 6.94
CA ILE A 76 4.81 -10.15 7.19
C ILE A 76 4.76 -8.98 8.17
N HIS A 77 3.81 -8.05 8.00
CA HIS A 77 3.62 -6.92 8.91
C HIS A 77 3.32 -7.37 10.34
N LYS A 78 2.43 -8.37 10.52
CA LYS A 78 2.09 -8.91 11.84
C LYS A 78 3.31 -9.52 12.52
N ALA A 79 4.08 -10.34 11.80
CA ALA A 79 5.29 -10.96 12.33
C ALA A 79 6.33 -9.91 12.76
N LEU A 80 6.59 -8.92 11.90
CA LEU A 80 7.53 -7.83 12.20
C LEU A 80 7.05 -6.95 13.35
N GLY A 81 5.75 -6.60 13.38
CA GLY A 81 5.17 -5.80 14.46
C GLY A 81 5.27 -6.50 15.81
N SER A 82 5.01 -7.82 15.84
CA SER A 82 5.17 -8.63 17.07
C SER A 82 6.63 -8.71 17.54
N ALA A 83 7.59 -8.62 16.61
CA ALA A 83 9.01 -8.55 16.93
C ALA A 83 9.51 -7.14 17.30
N GLY A 84 8.64 -6.12 17.29
CA GLY A 84 8.99 -4.75 17.63
C GLY A 84 9.61 -3.94 16.50
N ALA A 85 9.50 -4.39 15.25
CA ALA A 85 10.03 -3.67 14.10
C ALA A 85 9.33 -2.32 13.91
N LYS A 86 10.10 -1.31 13.52
CA LYS A 86 9.58 -0.02 13.12
C LYS A 86 9.22 -0.04 11.63
N LEU A 87 7.95 0.13 11.33
CA LEU A 87 7.38 0.11 9.98
C LEU A 87 7.04 1.55 9.56
N PRO A 88 7.89 2.23 8.77
CA PRO A 88 7.66 3.63 8.39
C PRO A 88 6.49 3.74 7.40
N VAL A 89 5.87 4.91 7.36
CA VAL A 89 5.02 5.34 6.25
C VAL A 89 5.92 5.95 5.18
N LEU A 90 5.77 5.54 3.93
CA LEU A 90 6.48 6.13 2.80
C LEU A 90 5.52 7.03 2.00
N ILE A 91 5.92 8.29 1.82
CA ILE A 91 5.11 9.26 1.05
C ILE A 91 5.99 9.88 -0.03
N HIS A 92 5.63 9.66 -1.29
CA HIS A 92 6.33 10.31 -2.40
C HIS A 92 6.20 11.84 -2.29
N PRO A 93 7.28 12.62 -2.49
CA PRO A 93 7.21 14.08 -2.37
C PRO A 93 6.21 14.78 -3.31
N ALA A 94 5.82 14.13 -4.41
CA ALA A 94 4.78 14.62 -5.34
C ALA A 94 3.38 14.10 -5.01
N ALA A 95 3.13 13.53 -3.82
CA ALA A 95 1.78 13.26 -3.34
C ALA A 95 1.21 14.51 -2.66
N ILE A 96 -0.09 14.73 -2.80
CA ILE A 96 -0.81 15.84 -2.16
C ILE A 96 -1.66 15.27 -1.04
N ILE A 97 -1.39 15.69 0.18
CA ILE A 97 -2.09 15.22 1.39
C ILE A 97 -2.84 16.39 2.01
N GLY A 98 -4.14 16.24 2.14
CA GLY A 98 -5.03 17.23 2.75
C GLY A 98 -4.89 17.34 4.28
N SER A 99 -5.60 18.28 4.87
CA SER A 99 -5.63 18.47 6.32
C SER A 99 -6.33 17.30 7.03
N GLU A 100 -5.92 16.98 8.26
CA GLU A 100 -6.52 15.94 9.10
C GLU A 100 -6.51 14.53 8.48
N VAL A 101 -5.59 14.27 7.56
CA VAL A 101 -5.37 12.92 7.00
C VAL A 101 -4.53 12.10 7.95
N GLU A 102 -5.02 10.90 8.30
CA GLU A 102 -4.30 9.92 9.11
C GLU A 102 -3.83 8.77 8.22
N ILE A 103 -2.56 8.36 8.33
CA ILE A 103 -1.99 7.25 7.54
C ILE A 103 -1.32 6.25 8.47
N GLY A 104 -1.81 5.01 8.45
CA GLY A 104 -1.32 3.92 9.27
C GLY A 104 0.08 3.44 8.86
N VAL A 105 0.81 2.90 9.84
CA VAL A 105 2.19 2.42 9.71
C VAL A 105 2.35 1.40 8.58
N GLY A 106 3.51 1.44 7.91
CA GLY A 106 3.85 0.52 6.82
C GLY A 106 3.05 0.76 5.54
N SER A 107 2.29 1.85 5.44
CA SER A 107 1.58 2.23 4.20
C SER A 107 2.50 3.02 3.28
N VAL A 108 2.21 2.96 1.97
CA VAL A 108 2.91 3.75 0.95
C VAL A 108 1.93 4.59 0.14
N ILE A 109 2.28 5.87 -0.03
CA ILE A 109 1.57 6.83 -0.86
C ILE A 109 2.48 7.19 -2.03
N MET A 110 2.07 6.83 -3.24
CA MET A 110 2.93 6.93 -4.43
C MET A 110 2.82 8.28 -5.13
N ALA A 111 3.60 8.43 -6.20
CA ALA A 111 3.66 9.68 -6.97
C ALA A 111 2.28 10.08 -7.54
N GLY A 112 1.95 11.37 -7.45
CA GLY A 112 0.73 11.93 -8.02
C GLY A 112 -0.57 11.53 -7.31
N VAL A 113 -0.47 10.84 -6.17
CA VAL A 113 -1.64 10.54 -5.32
C VAL A 113 -2.17 11.84 -4.73
N VAL A 114 -3.50 11.97 -4.69
CA VAL A 114 -4.19 13.04 -3.97
C VAL A 114 -5.08 12.40 -2.90
N ILE A 115 -4.87 12.77 -1.64
CA ILE A 115 -5.73 12.38 -0.52
C ILE A 115 -6.30 13.64 0.09
N ASN A 116 -7.62 13.80 0.03
CA ASN A 116 -8.31 14.97 0.55
C ASN A 116 -8.61 14.85 2.05
N SER A 117 -9.06 15.96 2.64
CA SER A 117 -9.16 16.19 4.07
C SER A 117 -9.99 15.14 4.83
N ALA A 118 -9.65 14.94 6.12
CA ALA A 118 -10.33 14.07 7.08
C ALA A 118 -10.40 12.58 6.67
N THR A 119 -9.58 12.16 5.70
CA THR A 119 -9.47 10.76 5.26
C THR A 119 -8.56 9.95 6.18
N ARG A 120 -8.95 8.71 6.46
CA ARG A 120 -8.18 7.77 7.27
C ARG A 120 -7.75 6.57 6.44
N ILE A 121 -6.44 6.35 6.38
CA ILE A 121 -5.79 5.22 5.72
C ILE A 121 -5.25 4.28 6.80
N GLY A 122 -5.64 3.01 6.75
CA GLY A 122 -5.18 1.97 7.67
C GLY A 122 -3.72 1.57 7.48
N ARG A 123 -3.29 0.54 8.21
CA ARG A 123 -1.92 0.01 8.17
C ARG A 123 -1.65 -0.77 6.90
N GLY A 124 -0.40 -0.71 6.42
CA GLY A 124 0.07 -1.53 5.32
C GLY A 124 -0.69 -1.32 4.01
N CYS A 125 -1.32 -0.17 3.82
CA CYS A 125 -2.03 0.17 2.60
C CYS A 125 -1.08 0.57 1.48
N ILE A 126 -1.49 0.31 0.25
CA ILE A 126 -0.83 0.80 -0.97
C ILE A 126 -1.80 1.76 -1.66
N ILE A 127 -1.50 3.05 -1.65
CA ILE A 127 -2.19 4.04 -2.46
C ILE A 127 -1.28 4.33 -3.64
N ASN A 128 -1.63 3.74 -4.77
CA ASN A 128 -0.72 3.61 -5.91
C ASN A 128 -0.73 4.86 -6.81
N THR A 129 0.18 4.92 -7.74
CA THR A 129 0.46 6.06 -8.64
C THR A 129 -0.82 6.71 -9.17
N ALA A 130 -0.93 8.02 -9.00
CA ALA A 130 -2.03 8.86 -9.48
C ALA A 130 -3.44 8.42 -9.01
N ALA A 131 -3.56 7.60 -7.96
CA ALA A 131 -4.85 7.34 -7.35
C ALA A 131 -5.36 8.58 -6.61
N THR A 132 -6.69 8.75 -6.53
CA THR A 132 -7.31 9.82 -5.74
C THR A 132 -8.24 9.23 -4.70
N VAL A 133 -8.15 9.76 -3.49
CA VAL A 133 -9.01 9.43 -2.36
C VAL A 133 -9.59 10.75 -1.86
N ASP A 134 -10.87 10.98 -2.07
CA ASP A 134 -11.52 12.23 -1.73
C ASP A 134 -11.74 12.34 -0.20
N HIS A 135 -12.46 13.37 0.25
CA HIS A 135 -12.64 13.71 1.67
C HIS A 135 -13.43 12.65 2.46
N ASP A 136 -13.20 12.56 3.77
CA ASP A 136 -13.93 11.72 4.72
C ASP A 136 -13.93 10.21 4.40
N ASN A 137 -12.97 9.72 3.62
CA ASN A 137 -12.84 8.31 3.31
C ASN A 137 -12.30 7.51 4.50
N ARG A 138 -12.71 6.23 4.59
CA ARG A 138 -12.20 5.25 5.55
C ARG A 138 -11.64 4.06 4.78
N ILE A 139 -10.33 3.98 4.68
CA ILE A 139 -9.62 2.88 4.01
C ILE A 139 -9.05 1.98 5.12
N ALA A 140 -9.58 0.76 5.24
CA ALA A 140 -9.15 -0.18 6.26
C ALA A 140 -7.74 -0.75 6.00
N ASP A 141 -7.25 -1.58 6.90
CA ASP A 141 -5.89 -2.14 6.84
C ASP A 141 -5.66 -2.99 5.58
N TYR A 142 -4.44 -2.92 5.05
CA TYR A 142 -3.95 -3.73 3.92
C TYR A 142 -4.73 -3.59 2.61
N VAL A 143 -5.44 -2.52 2.41
CA VAL A 143 -6.09 -2.20 1.13
C VAL A 143 -5.05 -1.80 0.09
N HIS A 144 -5.29 -2.19 -1.16
CA HIS A 144 -4.52 -1.71 -2.31
C HIS A 144 -5.45 -0.91 -3.25
N VAL A 145 -5.24 0.40 -3.30
CA VAL A 145 -5.85 1.28 -4.30
C VAL A 145 -4.87 1.37 -5.45
N SER A 146 -5.20 0.74 -6.59
CA SER A 146 -4.32 0.58 -7.75
C SER A 146 -4.09 1.89 -8.52
N PRO A 147 -3.13 1.91 -9.48
CA PRO A 147 -2.84 3.12 -10.24
C PRO A 147 -4.09 3.74 -10.88
N GLY A 148 -4.27 5.06 -10.72
CA GLY A 148 -5.38 5.79 -11.31
C GLY A 148 -6.77 5.35 -10.87
N ALA A 149 -6.92 4.63 -9.77
CA ALA A 149 -8.22 4.36 -9.18
C ALA A 149 -8.71 5.58 -8.40
N HIS A 150 -10.01 5.84 -8.45
CA HIS A 150 -10.62 7.05 -7.88
C HIS A 150 -11.73 6.70 -6.89
N LEU A 151 -11.60 7.18 -5.65
CA LEU A 151 -12.62 7.07 -4.62
C LEU A 151 -13.21 8.46 -4.37
N ALA A 152 -14.52 8.61 -4.54
CA ALA A 152 -15.22 9.86 -4.22
C ALA A 152 -15.35 10.04 -2.70
N GLY A 153 -16.02 11.10 -2.25
CA GLY A 153 -16.14 11.41 -0.82
C GLY A 153 -16.95 10.39 -0.02
N MET A 154 -16.60 10.21 1.26
CA MET A 154 -17.31 9.34 2.21
C MET A 154 -17.43 7.87 1.78
N VAL A 155 -16.38 7.32 1.17
CA VAL A 155 -16.30 5.90 0.80
C VAL A 155 -15.61 5.11 1.92
N GLU A 156 -16.16 3.93 2.22
CA GLU A 156 -15.55 2.98 3.14
C GLU A 156 -15.05 1.74 2.39
N ILE A 157 -13.77 1.42 2.51
CA ILE A 157 -13.15 0.23 1.90
C ILE A 157 -12.70 -0.72 2.99
N GLY A 158 -13.28 -1.92 3.02
CA GLY A 158 -12.97 -2.97 3.98
C GLY A 158 -11.58 -3.59 3.77
N GLU A 159 -11.06 -4.18 4.84
CA GLU A 159 -9.72 -4.75 4.92
C GLU A 159 -9.38 -5.67 3.74
N LYS A 160 -8.13 -5.61 3.31
CA LYS A 160 -7.55 -6.47 2.24
C LYS A 160 -8.24 -6.37 0.89
N SER A 161 -9.13 -5.41 0.70
CA SER A 161 -9.74 -5.18 -0.61
C SER A 161 -8.73 -4.60 -1.60
N TRP A 162 -8.93 -4.92 -2.85
CA TRP A 162 -8.12 -4.46 -3.97
C TRP A 162 -9.00 -3.66 -4.93
N ILE A 163 -8.73 -2.38 -5.03
CA ILE A 163 -9.42 -1.48 -5.94
C ILE A 163 -8.57 -1.40 -7.21
N GLY A 164 -9.07 -2.01 -8.30
CA GLY A 164 -8.31 -2.25 -9.54
C GLY A 164 -7.92 -0.97 -10.28
N ILE A 165 -6.94 -1.10 -11.18
CA ILE A 165 -6.42 0.01 -11.98
C ILE A 165 -7.54 0.77 -12.71
N GLY A 166 -7.58 2.10 -12.58
CA GLY A 166 -8.56 2.96 -13.24
C GLY A 166 -10.03 2.72 -12.85
N SER A 167 -10.30 1.98 -11.78
CA SER A 167 -11.66 1.82 -11.29
C SER A 167 -12.14 3.05 -10.54
N VAL A 168 -13.47 3.22 -10.44
CA VAL A 168 -14.11 4.37 -9.80
C VAL A 168 -15.13 3.88 -8.78
N VAL A 169 -15.14 4.48 -7.59
CA VAL A 169 -16.16 4.24 -6.55
C VAL A 169 -16.91 5.55 -6.29
N SER A 170 -18.22 5.54 -6.49
CA SER A 170 -19.08 6.69 -6.22
C SER A 170 -19.12 7.01 -4.73
N ASN A 171 -19.52 8.24 -4.41
CA ASN A 171 -19.59 8.74 -3.03
C ASN A 171 -20.59 7.99 -2.13
N ASN A 172 -20.34 8.02 -0.83
CA ASN A 172 -21.19 7.43 0.23
C ASN A 172 -21.39 5.91 0.07
N LEU A 173 -20.42 5.19 -0.45
CA LEU A 173 -20.52 3.74 -0.65
C LEU A 173 -19.57 2.98 0.25
N THR A 174 -19.99 1.77 0.59
CA THR A 174 -19.19 0.79 1.33
C THR A 174 -18.82 -0.38 0.43
N VAL A 175 -17.54 -0.73 0.41
CA VAL A 175 -17.00 -1.98 -0.15
C VAL A 175 -16.51 -2.83 1.01
N THR A 176 -17.16 -3.99 1.23
CA THR A 176 -16.80 -4.88 2.35
C THR A 176 -15.38 -5.48 2.22
N VAL A 177 -14.97 -6.27 3.19
CA VAL A 177 -13.64 -6.88 3.27
C VAL A 177 -13.36 -7.86 2.13
N ASN A 178 -12.08 -8.06 1.77
CA ASN A 178 -11.62 -9.05 0.79
C ASN A 178 -12.31 -8.94 -0.59
N CYS A 179 -12.68 -7.75 -1.00
CA CYS A 179 -13.23 -7.50 -2.32
C CYS A 179 -12.12 -7.22 -3.35
N LYS A 180 -12.32 -7.69 -4.58
CA LYS A 180 -11.48 -7.35 -5.72
C LYS A 180 -12.32 -6.61 -6.76
N ILE A 181 -12.11 -5.31 -6.88
CA ILE A 181 -12.72 -4.50 -7.92
C ILE A 181 -11.83 -4.59 -9.16
N GLY A 182 -12.39 -5.01 -10.29
CA GLY A 182 -11.64 -5.17 -11.53
C GLY A 182 -11.18 -3.85 -12.15
N ALA A 183 -10.21 -3.94 -13.06
CA ALA A 183 -9.70 -2.77 -13.79
C ALA A 183 -10.85 -2.04 -14.52
N GLY A 184 -10.91 -0.71 -14.39
CA GLY A 184 -11.92 0.13 -15.04
C GLY A 184 -13.37 -0.07 -14.58
N ALA A 185 -13.60 -0.84 -13.52
CA ALA A 185 -14.95 -1.05 -13.00
C ALA A 185 -15.50 0.21 -12.31
N VAL A 186 -16.82 0.42 -12.40
CA VAL A 186 -17.51 1.56 -11.78
C VAL A 186 -18.48 1.05 -10.72
N VAL A 187 -18.13 1.28 -9.45
CA VAL A 187 -18.96 0.90 -8.30
C VAL A 187 -19.95 2.03 -8.03
N VAL A 188 -21.26 1.73 -8.13
CA VAL A 188 -22.37 2.69 -7.95
C VAL A 188 -23.36 2.23 -6.88
N LYS A 189 -23.06 1.15 -6.17
CA LYS A 189 -23.86 0.61 -5.06
C LYS A 189 -22.94 -0.06 -4.06
N ASP A 190 -23.38 -0.16 -2.82
CA ASP A 190 -22.68 -0.92 -1.78
C ASP A 190 -22.37 -2.35 -2.21
N ILE A 191 -21.19 -2.80 -1.84
CA ILE A 191 -20.74 -4.18 -1.99
C ILE A 191 -20.68 -4.81 -0.60
N THR A 192 -21.65 -5.66 -0.31
CA THR A 192 -21.85 -6.26 1.01
C THR A 192 -21.28 -7.67 1.14
N GLU A 193 -20.95 -8.31 0.01
CA GLU A 193 -20.37 -9.66 -0.02
C GLU A 193 -18.96 -9.62 -0.56
N SER A 194 -18.04 -10.37 0.08
CA SER A 194 -16.66 -10.55 -0.42
C SER A 194 -16.67 -11.24 -1.78
N GLY A 195 -15.81 -10.80 -2.71
CA GLY A 195 -15.77 -11.39 -4.05
C GLY A 195 -15.09 -10.49 -5.07
N THR A 196 -15.23 -10.87 -6.34
CA THR A 196 -14.69 -10.11 -7.48
C THR A 196 -15.81 -9.41 -8.21
N TYR A 197 -15.65 -8.11 -8.46
CA TYR A 197 -16.65 -7.26 -9.10
C TYR A 197 -16.04 -6.56 -10.31
N VAL A 198 -16.68 -6.64 -11.47
CA VAL A 198 -16.16 -6.08 -12.73
C VAL A 198 -17.26 -5.36 -13.52
N GLY A 199 -16.85 -4.50 -14.44
CA GLY A 199 -17.72 -3.85 -15.43
C GLY A 199 -18.28 -2.49 -15.01
N VAL A 200 -19.10 -1.93 -15.91
CA VAL A 200 -19.76 -0.62 -15.79
C VAL A 200 -21.25 -0.82 -16.01
N PRO A 201 -22.06 -0.80 -14.94
CA PRO A 201 -21.69 -0.76 -13.52
C PRO A 201 -21.09 -2.09 -13.04
N ALA A 202 -20.32 -2.05 -11.94
CA ALA A 202 -19.67 -3.21 -11.36
C ALA A 202 -20.69 -4.28 -10.92
N ARG A 203 -20.41 -5.54 -11.27
CA ARG A 203 -21.20 -6.71 -10.88
C ARG A 203 -20.29 -7.84 -10.42
N SER A 204 -20.78 -8.63 -9.48
CA SER A 204 -20.08 -9.84 -9.02
C SER A 204 -19.89 -10.82 -10.17
N ILE A 205 -18.70 -11.38 -10.25
CA ILE A 205 -18.39 -12.56 -11.07
C ILE A 205 -18.09 -13.72 -10.13
N ARG A 206 -18.74 -14.85 -10.38
CA ARG A 206 -18.56 -16.08 -9.59
C ARG A 206 -17.35 -16.86 -10.10
#